data_efd6ec50d0abba1c5b197bd13d052fa5
#
_entry.id   efd6ec50d0abba1c5b197bd13d052fa5
#
_cell.length_a   1.000
_cell.length_b   1.000
_cell.length_c   1.000
_cell.angle_alpha   90.00
_cell.angle_beta   90.00
_cell.angle_gamma   90.00
#
_symmetry.space_group_name_H-M   'P 1'
#
loop_
_entity.id
_entity.type
_entity.pdbx_description
1 polymer ?
#
loop_
_entity_poly.entity_id
_entity_poly.type
_entity_poly.pdbx_seq_one_letter_code
_entity_poly.pdbx_strand_id
1 'polypeptide(L)'
;MKKIISDKLPRILKNKKRLEKKLDVKITNRGKEVYIEGKSIDEHAAALVIDALNFGFPYREAVLIKEEDFIFEILNIKDYTKRHDLERVRGRIIGKQGKTLKALNQLTKCFFELKDNEVGIIGDPKKIENAQNAVVSLIKGSKQSNVYAFLEKHQVKPVQDLGLKDKFK
;
A
#
# COMPACT_ATOMS: atom_id res chain seq x y z
N MET A 1 -13.93 -16.97 -11.20
CA MET A 1 -13.21 -16.08 -12.13
C MET A 1 -13.49 -14.62 -11.77
N LYS A 2 -12.45 -13.83 -11.58
CA LYS A 2 -12.58 -12.39 -11.36
C LYS A 2 -12.10 -11.61 -12.57
N LYS A 3 -12.75 -10.47 -12.83
CA LYS A 3 -12.44 -9.55 -13.92
C LYS A 3 -12.04 -8.19 -13.35
N ILE A 4 -10.92 -7.65 -13.84
CA ILE A 4 -10.40 -6.33 -13.48
C ILE A 4 -10.11 -5.55 -14.76
N ILE A 5 -10.42 -4.26 -14.78
CA ILE A 5 -10.02 -3.36 -15.87
C ILE A 5 -8.69 -2.70 -15.48
N SER A 6 -7.67 -2.82 -16.34
CA SER A 6 -6.34 -2.29 -16.08
C SER A 6 -5.95 -1.23 -17.10
N ASP A 7 -5.57 -0.05 -16.58
CA ASP A 7 -4.94 1.01 -17.39
C ASP A 7 -3.42 0.84 -17.49
N LYS A 8 -2.83 0.01 -16.63
CA LYS A 8 -1.40 -0.29 -16.59
C LYS A 8 -1.10 -1.75 -16.93
N LEU A 9 -1.78 -2.26 -17.94
CA LEU A 9 -1.66 -3.65 -18.41
C LEU A 9 -0.21 -4.11 -18.65
N PRO A 10 0.72 -3.31 -19.25
CA PRO A 10 2.11 -3.75 -19.43
C PRO A 10 2.81 -4.12 -18.12
N ARG A 11 2.47 -3.46 -17.03
CA ARG A 11 3.04 -3.75 -15.71
C ARG A 11 2.62 -5.12 -15.18
N ILE A 12 1.38 -5.51 -15.45
CA ILE A 12 0.83 -6.82 -15.10
C ILE A 12 1.44 -7.90 -16.00
N LEU A 13 1.43 -7.68 -17.31
CA LEU A 13 1.93 -8.67 -18.29
C LEU A 13 3.43 -8.95 -18.15
N LYS A 14 4.22 -7.93 -17.83
CA LYS A 14 5.66 -8.08 -17.56
C LYS A 14 5.93 -9.06 -16.42
N ASN A 15 5.05 -9.09 -15.43
CA ASN A 15 5.18 -9.91 -14.23
C ASN A 15 4.25 -11.14 -14.24
N LYS A 16 3.53 -11.39 -15.33
CA LYS A 16 2.47 -12.41 -15.42
C LYS A 16 2.89 -13.78 -14.89
N LYS A 17 3.99 -14.34 -15.39
CA LYS A 17 4.46 -15.67 -14.98
C LYS A 17 4.81 -15.74 -13.49
N ARG A 18 5.41 -14.66 -12.96
CA ARG A 18 5.76 -14.56 -11.54
C ARG A 18 4.51 -14.46 -10.67
N LEU A 19 3.53 -13.67 -11.11
CA LEU A 19 2.24 -13.50 -10.44
C LEU A 19 1.46 -14.81 -10.41
N GLU A 20 1.34 -15.49 -11.55
CA GLU A 20 0.62 -16.77 -11.63
C GLU A 20 1.21 -17.82 -10.67
N LYS A 21 2.54 -17.94 -10.65
CA LYS A 21 3.24 -18.85 -9.76
C LYS A 21 3.07 -18.47 -8.28
N LYS A 22 3.19 -17.17 -7.97
CA LYS A 22 3.16 -16.68 -6.58
C LYS A 22 1.76 -16.71 -5.98
N LEU A 23 0.75 -16.42 -6.79
CA LEU A 23 -0.63 -16.27 -6.37
C LEU A 23 -1.46 -17.55 -6.57
N ASP A 24 -0.89 -18.57 -7.21
CA ASP A 24 -1.57 -19.82 -7.56
C ASP A 24 -2.85 -19.60 -8.37
N VAL A 25 -2.74 -18.75 -9.38
CA VAL A 25 -3.84 -18.39 -10.29
C VAL A 25 -3.37 -18.37 -11.73
N LYS A 26 -4.33 -18.43 -12.65
CA LYS A 26 -4.11 -18.21 -14.07
C LYS A 26 -4.60 -16.81 -14.44
N ILE A 27 -3.76 -16.05 -15.15
CA ILE A 27 -4.06 -14.69 -15.58
C ILE A 27 -4.16 -14.65 -17.10
N THR A 28 -5.28 -14.18 -17.61
CA THR A 28 -5.50 -13.94 -19.03
C THR A 28 -5.98 -12.51 -19.24
N ASN A 29 -5.85 -11.98 -20.44
CA ASN A 29 -6.34 -10.64 -20.75
C ASN A 29 -6.99 -10.57 -22.13
N ARG A 30 -7.96 -9.68 -22.25
CA ARG A 30 -8.58 -9.25 -23.52
C ARG A 30 -8.61 -7.72 -23.54
N GLY A 31 -7.76 -7.12 -24.35
CA GLY A 31 -7.58 -5.66 -24.29
C GLY A 31 -7.17 -5.22 -22.88
N LYS A 32 -7.93 -4.32 -22.29
CA LYS A 32 -7.69 -3.82 -20.92
C LYS A 32 -8.30 -4.70 -19.82
N GLU A 33 -9.09 -5.70 -20.18
CA GLU A 33 -9.72 -6.59 -19.22
C GLU A 33 -8.77 -7.71 -18.82
N VAL A 34 -8.55 -7.86 -17.53
CA VAL A 34 -7.71 -8.92 -16.93
C VAL A 34 -8.62 -9.91 -16.22
N TYR A 35 -8.47 -11.18 -16.54
CA TYR A 35 -9.23 -12.28 -15.95
C TYR A 35 -8.32 -13.12 -15.07
N ILE A 36 -8.80 -13.43 -13.87
CA ILE A 36 -8.09 -14.21 -12.86
C ILE A 36 -8.91 -15.47 -12.58
N GLU A 37 -8.29 -16.62 -12.73
CA GLU A 37 -8.90 -17.93 -12.49
C GLU A 37 -8.07 -18.73 -11.50
N GLY A 38 -8.72 -19.24 -10.45
CA GLY A 38 -8.10 -20.06 -9.41
C GLY A 38 -9.10 -20.44 -8.33
N LYS A 39 -8.61 -20.82 -7.18
CA LYS A 39 -9.47 -21.00 -5.99
C LYS A 39 -9.95 -19.63 -5.51
N SER A 40 -11.16 -19.58 -4.93
CA SER A 40 -11.78 -18.31 -4.51
C SER A 40 -10.89 -17.43 -3.63
N ILE A 41 -10.17 -18.02 -2.68
CA ILE A 41 -9.26 -17.29 -1.80
C ILE A 41 -8.06 -16.73 -2.56
N ASP A 42 -7.51 -17.50 -3.50
CA ASP A 42 -6.37 -17.08 -4.32
C ASP A 42 -6.77 -16.04 -5.35
N GLU A 43 -7.95 -16.17 -5.95
CA GLU A 43 -8.54 -15.16 -6.83
C GLU A 43 -8.72 -13.82 -6.11
N HIS A 44 -9.20 -13.84 -4.88
CA HIS A 44 -9.40 -12.63 -4.08
C HIS A 44 -8.06 -11.93 -3.79
N ALA A 45 -7.08 -12.67 -3.31
CA ALA A 45 -5.74 -12.14 -3.04
C ALA A 45 -5.07 -11.62 -4.33
N ALA A 46 -5.20 -12.37 -5.43
CA ALA A 46 -4.66 -11.97 -6.72
C ALA A 46 -5.31 -10.68 -7.24
N ALA A 47 -6.61 -10.53 -7.05
CA ALA A 47 -7.32 -9.31 -7.44
C ALA A 47 -6.76 -8.08 -6.71
N LEU A 48 -6.52 -8.17 -5.40
CA LEU A 48 -5.93 -7.07 -4.60
C LEU A 48 -4.50 -6.75 -5.04
N VAL A 49 -3.69 -7.75 -5.33
CA VAL A 49 -2.32 -7.54 -5.82
C VAL A 49 -2.33 -6.85 -7.19
N ILE A 50 -3.21 -7.27 -8.10
CA ILE A 50 -3.35 -6.67 -9.43
C ILE A 50 -3.89 -5.24 -9.32
N ASP A 51 -4.83 -4.97 -8.43
CA ASP A 51 -5.32 -3.61 -8.16
C ASP A 51 -4.19 -2.71 -7.65
N ALA A 52 -3.33 -3.20 -6.78
CA ALA A 52 -2.17 -2.46 -6.29
C ALA A 52 -1.16 -2.16 -7.43
N LEU A 53 -0.88 -3.12 -8.31
CA LEU A 53 -0.05 -2.92 -9.49
C LEU A 53 -0.66 -1.89 -10.44
N ASN A 54 -1.96 -1.97 -10.66
CA ASN A 54 -2.70 -1.03 -11.50
C ASN A 54 -2.71 0.38 -10.90
N PHE A 55 -2.75 0.49 -9.58
CA PHE A 55 -2.64 1.77 -8.87
C PHE A 55 -1.27 2.42 -9.09
N GLY A 56 -0.20 1.65 -9.12
CA GLY A 56 1.15 2.14 -9.38
C GLY A 56 2.25 1.52 -8.52
N PHE A 57 1.91 0.65 -7.57
CA PHE A 57 2.91 -0.02 -6.74
C PHE A 57 3.80 -0.94 -7.57
N PRO A 58 5.10 -1.03 -7.24
CA PRO A 58 5.97 -2.02 -7.85
C PRO A 58 5.59 -3.44 -7.42
N TYR A 59 5.94 -4.42 -8.24
CA TYR A 59 5.68 -5.84 -7.98
C TYR A 59 6.08 -6.27 -6.56
N ARG A 60 7.26 -5.86 -6.12
CA ARG A 60 7.83 -6.24 -4.83
C ARG A 60 6.99 -5.80 -3.63
N GLU A 61 6.32 -4.68 -3.74
CA GLU A 61 5.42 -4.16 -2.71
C GLU A 61 4.02 -4.77 -2.82
N ALA A 62 3.49 -4.88 -4.03
CA ALA A 62 2.15 -5.41 -4.27
C ALA A 62 1.99 -6.88 -3.81
N VAL A 63 3.01 -7.72 -4.02
CA VAL A 63 2.93 -9.13 -3.62
C VAL A 63 2.91 -9.35 -2.11
N LEU A 64 3.32 -8.36 -1.31
CA LEU A 64 3.25 -8.43 0.14
C LEU A 64 1.81 -8.56 0.66
N ILE A 65 0.83 -8.16 -0.12
CA ILE A 65 -0.59 -8.38 0.19
C ILE A 65 -0.88 -9.87 0.37
N LYS A 66 -0.26 -10.72 -0.44
CA LYS A 66 -0.40 -12.19 -0.33
C LYS A 66 0.63 -12.81 0.62
N GLU A 67 1.89 -12.38 0.53
CA GLU A 67 3.00 -13.00 1.27
C GLU A 67 2.98 -12.71 2.77
N GLU A 68 2.62 -11.49 3.14
CA GLU A 68 2.66 -10.99 4.52
C GLU A 68 1.27 -10.66 5.07
N ASP A 69 0.21 -11.03 4.36
CA ASP A 69 -1.18 -10.68 4.71
C ASP A 69 -1.38 -9.17 4.91
N PHE A 70 -0.69 -8.36 4.12
CA PHE A 70 -0.83 -6.90 4.16
C PHE A 70 -2.16 -6.45 3.58
N ILE A 71 -2.63 -5.31 4.05
CA ILE A 71 -3.83 -4.65 3.56
C ILE A 71 -3.43 -3.59 2.52
N PHE A 72 -4.26 -3.43 1.50
CA PHE A 72 -4.21 -2.35 0.54
C PHE A 72 -5.42 -1.44 0.71
N GLU A 73 -5.17 -0.18 1.05
CA GLU A 73 -6.19 0.84 1.26
C GLU A 73 -5.95 2.04 0.35
N ILE A 74 -7.02 2.67 -0.09
CA ILE A 74 -6.98 3.88 -0.91
C ILE A 74 -7.71 5.00 -0.18
N LEU A 75 -7.04 6.15 -0.01
CA LEU A 75 -7.61 7.37 0.52
C LEU A 75 -7.79 8.38 -0.60
N ASN A 76 -8.99 8.96 -0.71
CA ASN A 76 -9.22 10.07 -1.63
C ASN A 76 -8.94 11.39 -0.91
N ILE A 77 -8.00 12.17 -1.41
CA ILE A 77 -7.62 13.47 -0.82
C ILE A 77 -8.81 14.40 -0.68
N LYS A 78 -9.73 14.38 -1.66
CA LYS A 78 -10.92 15.24 -1.67
C LYS A 78 -11.88 14.99 -0.50
N ASP A 79 -11.86 13.79 0.10
CA ASP A 79 -12.72 13.44 1.23
C ASP A 79 -12.27 14.12 2.53
N TYR A 80 -11.03 14.60 2.60
CA TYR A 80 -10.43 15.16 3.81
C TYR A 80 -10.12 16.66 3.73
N THR A 81 -10.33 17.28 2.58
CA THR A 81 -10.08 18.72 2.38
C THR A 81 -11.10 19.35 1.44
N LYS A 82 -11.44 20.61 1.71
CA LYS A 82 -12.26 21.43 0.82
C LYS A 82 -11.41 22.33 -0.10
N ARG A 83 -10.08 22.21 -0.04
CA ARG A 83 -9.17 23.00 -0.87
C ARG A 83 -9.32 22.64 -2.34
N HIS A 84 -9.12 23.64 -3.21
CA HIS A 84 -9.13 23.43 -4.66
C HIS A 84 -7.71 23.19 -5.21
N ASP A 85 -6.68 23.61 -4.50
CA ASP A 85 -5.27 23.46 -4.86
C ASP A 85 -4.72 22.06 -4.45
N LEU A 86 -5.31 21.02 -4.98
CA LEU A 86 -4.97 19.61 -4.63
C LEU A 86 -3.54 19.25 -5.00
N GLU A 87 -2.97 19.88 -6.02
CA GLU A 87 -1.56 19.71 -6.38
C GLU A 87 -0.64 20.10 -5.22
N ARG A 88 -0.95 21.19 -4.52
CA ARG A 88 -0.20 21.62 -3.33
C ARG A 88 -0.33 20.63 -2.17
N VAL A 89 -1.52 20.07 -1.97
CA VAL A 89 -1.77 19.01 -0.96
C VAL A 89 -0.95 17.77 -1.30
N ARG A 90 -0.96 17.33 -2.55
CA ARG A 90 -0.12 16.21 -3.00
C ARG A 90 1.37 16.48 -2.78
N GLY A 91 1.82 17.68 -3.10
CA GLY A 91 3.21 18.11 -2.87
C GLY A 91 3.63 18.01 -1.40
N ARG A 92 2.73 18.28 -0.46
CA ARG A 92 2.98 18.14 0.98
C ARG A 92 3.10 16.68 1.41
N ILE A 93 2.32 15.79 0.83
CA ILE A 93 2.39 14.35 1.12
C ILE A 93 3.70 13.77 0.56
N ILE A 94 4.09 14.14 -0.65
CA ILE A 94 5.32 13.69 -1.29
C ILE A 94 6.55 14.28 -0.58
N GLY A 95 6.48 15.57 -0.30
CA GLY A 95 7.60 16.34 0.23
C GLY A 95 8.66 16.65 -0.82
N LYS A 96 9.62 17.49 -0.45
CA LYS A 96 10.73 17.86 -1.32
C LYS A 96 11.57 16.64 -1.67
N GLN A 97 11.67 16.32 -2.96
CA GLN A 97 12.39 15.15 -3.48
C GLN A 97 11.90 13.81 -2.89
N GLY A 98 10.62 13.73 -2.51
CA GLY A 98 10.03 12.52 -1.94
C GLY A 98 10.41 12.25 -0.48
N LYS A 99 10.98 13.21 0.23
CA LYS A 99 11.46 13.03 1.62
C LYS A 99 10.33 12.68 2.58
N THR A 100 9.16 13.31 2.43
CA THR A 100 8.02 13.03 3.32
C THR A 100 7.51 11.61 3.13
N LEU A 101 7.35 11.15 1.90
CA LEU A 101 6.95 9.75 1.64
C LEU A 101 7.96 8.74 2.19
N LYS A 102 9.25 9.01 2.04
CA LYS A 102 10.31 8.16 2.60
C LYS A 102 10.25 8.10 4.12
N ALA A 103 10.04 9.25 4.78
CA ALA A 103 9.90 9.31 6.23
C ALA A 103 8.66 8.56 6.72
N LEU A 104 7.52 8.72 6.04
CA LEU A 104 6.30 7.97 6.33
C LEU A 104 6.52 6.45 6.21
N ASN A 105 7.18 6.01 5.14
CA ASN A 105 7.52 4.59 4.95
C ASN A 105 8.40 4.06 6.09
N GLN A 106 9.44 4.80 6.46
CA GLN A 106 10.36 4.39 7.54
C GLN A 106 9.67 4.33 8.91
N LEU A 107 8.81 5.30 9.22
CA LEU A 107 8.16 5.42 10.52
C LEU A 107 6.97 4.45 10.68
N THR A 108 6.24 4.18 9.60
CA THR A 108 5.05 3.31 9.64
C THR A 108 5.32 1.89 9.18
N LYS A 109 6.42 1.65 8.48
CA LYS A 109 6.71 0.39 7.77
C LYS A 109 5.64 0.02 6.74
N CYS A 110 4.88 1.01 6.26
CA CYS A 110 3.91 0.87 5.19
C CYS A 110 4.46 1.47 3.89
N PHE A 111 3.92 1.05 2.76
CA PHE A 111 4.28 1.55 1.44
C PHE A 111 3.20 2.51 0.95
N PHE A 112 3.61 3.59 0.30
CA PHE A 112 2.72 4.64 -0.18
C PHE A 112 2.93 4.89 -1.66
N GLU A 113 1.84 5.13 -2.37
CA GLU A 113 1.85 5.55 -3.76
C GLU A 113 0.76 6.60 -3.98
N LEU A 114 1.02 7.58 -4.84
CA LEU A 114 0.02 8.56 -5.24
C LEU A 114 -0.38 8.34 -6.69
N LYS A 115 -1.67 8.38 -6.94
CA LYS A 115 -2.26 8.36 -8.27
C LYS A 115 -3.39 9.38 -8.32
N ASP A 116 -3.24 10.40 -9.14
CA ASP A 116 -4.18 11.53 -9.21
C ASP A 116 -4.41 12.15 -7.82
N ASN A 117 -5.64 12.14 -7.32
CA ASN A 117 -5.99 12.64 -5.99
C ASN A 117 -6.21 11.52 -4.97
N GLU A 118 -5.60 10.37 -5.20
CA GLU A 118 -5.70 9.20 -4.34
C GLU A 118 -4.35 8.82 -3.76
N VAL A 119 -4.34 8.40 -2.51
CA VAL A 119 -3.17 7.85 -1.83
C VAL A 119 -3.40 6.38 -1.56
N GLY A 120 -2.61 5.52 -2.16
CA GLY A 120 -2.60 4.08 -1.88
C GLY A 120 -1.63 3.77 -0.75
N ILE A 121 -2.04 2.89 0.15
CA ILE A 121 -1.24 2.43 1.29
C ILE A 121 -1.28 0.91 1.34
N ILE A 122 -0.11 0.29 1.40
CA ILE A 122 0.04 -1.15 1.63
C ILE A 122 0.80 -1.33 2.95
N GLY A 123 0.25 -2.09 3.87
CA GLY A 123 0.92 -2.33 5.14
C GLY A 123 0.27 -3.39 6.01
N ASP A 124 0.95 -3.70 7.10
CA ASP A 124 0.45 -4.59 8.14
C ASP A 124 -0.85 -4.02 8.74
N PRO A 125 -1.89 -4.85 8.96
CA PRO A 125 -3.14 -4.42 9.60
C PRO A 125 -2.97 -3.66 10.91
N LYS A 126 -1.93 -3.99 11.68
CA LYS A 126 -1.62 -3.32 12.97
C LYS A 126 -1.01 -1.94 12.81
N LYS A 127 -0.46 -1.62 11.64
CA LYS A 127 0.29 -0.38 11.38
C LYS A 127 -0.44 0.58 10.43
N ILE A 128 -1.36 0.06 9.64
CA ILE A 128 -1.99 0.82 8.56
C ILE A 128 -2.85 1.98 9.06
N GLU A 129 -3.48 1.84 10.21
CA GLU A 129 -4.28 2.91 10.81
C GLU A 129 -3.44 4.15 11.11
N ASN A 130 -2.27 3.98 11.71
CA ASN A 130 -1.34 5.09 11.97
C ASN A 130 -0.85 5.73 10.66
N ALA A 131 -0.60 4.92 9.63
CA ALA A 131 -0.24 5.41 8.30
C ALA A 131 -1.36 6.26 7.68
N GLN A 132 -2.61 5.80 7.75
CA GLN A 132 -3.78 6.53 7.28
C GLN A 132 -3.95 7.84 8.04
N ASN A 133 -3.87 7.83 9.36
CA ASN A 133 -3.98 9.02 10.21
C ASN A 133 -2.91 10.06 9.90
N ALA A 134 -1.68 9.62 9.64
CA ALA A 134 -0.59 10.49 9.25
C ALA A 134 -0.87 11.19 7.91
N VAL A 135 -1.32 10.46 6.91
CA VAL A 135 -1.69 11.02 5.59
C VAL A 135 -2.84 12.00 5.72
N VAL A 136 -3.90 11.66 6.46
CA VAL A 136 -5.05 12.54 6.70
C VAL A 136 -4.62 13.83 7.40
N SER A 137 -3.73 13.76 8.39
CA SER A 137 -3.17 14.92 9.08
C SER A 137 -2.42 15.85 8.12
N LEU A 138 -1.62 15.31 7.22
CA LEU A 138 -0.92 16.08 6.19
C LEU A 138 -1.91 16.75 5.22
N ILE A 139 -2.95 16.04 4.80
CA ILE A 139 -4.01 16.58 3.94
C ILE A 139 -4.71 17.77 4.63
N LYS A 140 -4.98 17.67 5.91
CA LYS A 140 -5.64 18.70 6.71
C LYS A 140 -4.74 19.89 7.08
N GLY A 141 -3.46 19.83 6.77
CA GLY A 141 -2.53 20.94 6.92
C GLY A 141 -1.59 20.87 8.13
N SER A 142 -1.51 19.75 8.82
CA SER A 142 -0.54 19.56 9.92
C SER A 142 0.90 19.68 9.42
N LYS A 143 1.78 20.22 10.26
CA LYS A 143 3.21 20.30 9.94
C LYS A 143 3.81 18.88 9.89
N GLN A 144 4.71 18.63 8.94
CA GLN A 144 5.38 17.32 8.84
C GLN A 144 6.07 16.91 10.15
N SER A 145 6.71 17.84 10.84
CA SER A 145 7.35 17.57 12.13
C SER A 145 6.38 17.02 13.19
N ASN A 146 5.16 17.54 13.23
CA ASN A 146 4.14 17.06 14.16
C ASN A 146 3.65 15.65 13.79
N VAL A 147 3.51 15.37 12.50
CA VAL A 147 3.14 14.04 12.00
C VAL A 147 4.22 13.02 12.33
N TYR A 148 5.49 13.36 12.13
CA TYR A 148 6.61 12.49 12.48
C TYR A 148 6.68 12.20 13.98
N ALA A 149 6.49 13.21 14.81
CA ALA A 149 6.47 13.04 16.27
C ALA A 149 5.35 12.10 16.72
N PHE A 150 4.16 12.24 16.13
CA PHE A 150 3.03 11.33 16.35
C PHE A 150 3.40 9.89 15.98
N LEU A 151 3.97 9.67 14.80
CA LEU A 151 4.35 8.35 14.32
C LEU A 151 5.44 7.71 15.16
N GLU A 152 6.45 8.48 15.58
CA GLU A 152 7.51 7.99 16.47
C GLU A 152 6.95 7.53 17.81
N LYS A 153 6.01 8.28 18.37
CA LYS A 153 5.36 7.96 19.65
C LYS A 153 4.49 6.70 19.56
N HIS A 154 3.84 6.45 18.41
CA HIS A 154 2.90 5.37 18.20
C HIS A 154 3.49 4.20 17.42
N GLN A 155 4.79 4.12 17.28
CA GLN A 155 5.42 2.95 16.65
C GLN A 155 5.05 1.67 17.39
N VAL A 156 4.61 0.67 16.64
CA VAL A 156 4.45 -0.70 17.15
C VAL A 156 5.86 -1.23 17.42
N LYS A 157 6.26 -1.26 18.67
CA LYS A 157 7.55 -1.85 19.06
C LYS A 157 7.54 -3.34 18.76
N PRO A 158 8.60 -3.89 18.19
CA PRO A 158 8.74 -5.34 18.09
C PRO A 158 8.62 -5.91 19.50
N VAL A 159 7.94 -7.05 19.63
CA VAL A 159 7.89 -7.78 20.90
C VAL A 159 9.33 -8.01 21.33
N GLN A 160 9.75 -7.31 22.38
CA GLN A 160 11.06 -7.60 22.98
C GLN A 160 10.99 -9.03 23.50
N ASP A 161 11.84 -9.88 22.98
CA ASP A 161 12.10 -11.18 23.58
C ASP A 161 12.61 -10.88 24.99
N LEU A 162 11.75 -11.09 25.99
CA LEU A 162 12.03 -10.84 27.39
C LEU A 162 13.10 -11.79 27.96
N GLY A 163 13.91 -12.40 27.09
CA GLY A 163 15.00 -13.27 27.52
C GLY A 163 14.53 -14.59 28.17
N LEU A 164 13.29 -14.97 27.92
CA LEU A 164 12.78 -16.30 28.27
C LEU A 164 13.35 -17.36 27.30
N LYS A 165 14.66 -17.26 27.03
CA LYS A 165 15.36 -18.35 26.39
C LYS A 165 15.36 -19.53 27.36
N ASP A 166 14.60 -20.52 26.97
CA ASP A 166 14.63 -21.92 27.38
C ASP A 166 15.65 -22.27 28.44
N LYS A 167 15.23 -22.24 29.71
CA LYS A 167 15.90 -22.96 30.78
C LYS A 167 15.43 -24.43 30.85
N PHE A 168 15.10 -24.99 29.70
CA PHE A 168 14.81 -26.42 29.58
C PHE A 168 15.83 -27.03 28.63
N LYS A 169 16.98 -27.39 29.19
CA LYS A 169 17.81 -28.45 28.70
C LYS A 169 17.57 -29.69 29.57
#